data_c9fe2b2bb6cf0b0f8ff175be7eca2831
#
_entry.id   c9fe2b2bb6cf0b0f8ff175be7eca2831
#
_cell.length_a   1.000
_cell.length_b   1.000
_cell.length_c   1.000
_cell.angle_alpha   90.00
_cell.angle_beta   90.00
_cell.angle_gamma   90.00
#
_symmetry.space_group_name_H-M   'P 1'
#
loop_
_entity.id
_entity.type
_entity.pdbx_description
1 polymer ?
#
loop_
_entity_poly.entity_id
_entity_poly.type
_entity_poly.pdbx_seq_one_letter_code
_entity_poly.pdbx_strand_id
1 'polypeptide(L)'
;ANDAVNIATLRLALEATIKTCGAKYPDGRQYLDRLARLEAEQVAAETAGTNEVARVESALQSLRSEAMFAHPELNFDKLLFLKTGKRYGHTYADQHSPGTNGNICVLSPVRPGGQVTELMPEQDGGRFDRFDLSFDAKKVVFGYSKDPDGRYLIYEIGIDPETGTMTPGSLRQITTPYDDPTATSENVNAKQYAQQGIDDMDPIYLPNGRFMFTSSRCQQTVFCAGGSVTA
;
A
#
# COMPACT_ATOMS: atom_id res chain seq x y z
N ALA A 1 -3.57 -12.62 -14.91
CA ALA A 1 -4.76 -13.32 -15.37
C ALA A 1 -5.96 -12.50 -14.91
N ASN A 2 -6.81 -12.03 -15.83
CA ASN A 2 -8.09 -11.45 -15.48
C ASN A 2 -9.03 -12.62 -15.14
N ASP A 3 -9.37 -12.76 -13.87
CA ASP A 3 -10.36 -13.76 -13.48
C ASP A 3 -11.73 -13.37 -14.05
N ALA A 4 -12.46 -14.36 -14.60
CA ALA A 4 -13.80 -14.17 -15.11
C ALA A 4 -14.71 -13.55 -14.05
N VAL A 5 -15.60 -12.63 -14.45
CA VAL A 5 -16.49 -11.95 -13.53
C VAL A 5 -17.58 -12.94 -13.06
N ASN A 6 -17.65 -13.15 -11.75
CA ASN A 6 -18.75 -13.88 -11.17
C ASN A 6 -19.99 -12.96 -11.07
N ILE A 7 -20.98 -13.19 -11.96
CA ILE A 7 -22.19 -12.36 -12.08
C ILE A 7 -23.00 -12.36 -10.79
N ALA A 8 -23.17 -13.51 -10.14
CA ALA A 8 -23.94 -13.60 -8.91
C ALA A 8 -23.29 -12.78 -7.77
N THR A 9 -21.97 -12.86 -7.64
CA THR A 9 -21.22 -12.05 -6.67
C THR A 9 -21.30 -10.57 -6.98
N LEU A 10 -21.19 -10.16 -8.25
CA LEU A 10 -21.29 -8.77 -8.66
C LEU A 10 -22.71 -8.22 -8.39
N ARG A 11 -23.76 -9.01 -8.65
CA ARG A 11 -25.15 -8.65 -8.33
C ARG A 11 -25.34 -8.36 -6.84
N LEU A 12 -24.88 -9.29 -5.97
CA LEU A 12 -24.96 -9.12 -4.53
C LEU A 12 -24.21 -7.87 -4.04
N ALA A 13 -23.05 -7.60 -4.61
CA ALA A 13 -22.26 -6.41 -4.28
C ALA A 13 -23.00 -5.12 -4.68
N LEU A 14 -23.59 -5.06 -5.88
CA LEU A 14 -24.38 -3.92 -6.34
C LEU A 14 -25.62 -3.69 -5.47
N GLU A 15 -26.38 -4.73 -5.16
CA GLU A 15 -27.55 -4.65 -4.29
C GLU A 15 -27.19 -4.15 -2.89
N ALA A 16 -26.08 -4.67 -2.31
CA ALA A 16 -25.58 -4.22 -1.02
C ALA A 16 -25.16 -2.76 -1.06
N THR A 17 -24.45 -2.32 -2.11
CA THR A 17 -24.02 -0.92 -2.27
C THR A 17 -25.21 0.01 -2.43
N ILE A 18 -26.21 -0.34 -3.25
CA ILE A 18 -27.45 0.43 -3.40
C ILE A 18 -28.15 0.59 -2.05
N LYS A 19 -28.28 -0.51 -1.31
CA LYS A 19 -28.93 -0.51 0.01
C LYS A 19 -28.17 0.36 1.03
N THR A 20 -26.85 0.30 1.03
CA THR A 20 -26.02 0.99 2.02
C THR A 20 -25.83 2.47 1.69
N CYS A 21 -25.57 2.79 0.43
CA CYS A 21 -25.22 4.14 -0.01
C CYS A 21 -26.45 4.98 -0.44
N GLY A 22 -27.55 4.33 -0.83
CA GLY A 22 -28.80 5.00 -1.20
C GLY A 22 -28.60 6.07 -2.28
N ALA A 23 -29.03 7.29 -2.00
CA ALA A 23 -28.93 8.41 -2.93
C ALA A 23 -27.48 8.82 -3.29
N LYS A 24 -26.47 8.40 -2.51
CA LYS A 24 -25.05 8.65 -2.82
C LYS A 24 -24.51 7.73 -3.93
N TYR A 25 -25.28 6.73 -4.36
CA TYR A 25 -24.92 5.82 -5.44
C TYR A 25 -26.00 5.82 -6.53
N PRO A 26 -26.18 6.95 -7.26
CA PRO A 26 -27.35 7.20 -8.12
C PRO A 26 -27.48 6.20 -9.27
N ASP A 27 -26.36 5.74 -9.84
CA ASP A 27 -26.34 4.86 -11.01
C ASP A 27 -26.45 3.36 -10.63
N GLY A 28 -26.60 3.04 -9.36
CA GLY A 28 -26.60 1.66 -8.87
C GLY A 28 -27.64 0.77 -9.56
N ARG A 29 -28.87 1.26 -9.76
CA ARG A 29 -29.93 0.53 -10.47
C ARG A 29 -29.59 0.32 -11.94
N GLN A 30 -29.01 1.31 -12.59
CA GLN A 30 -28.57 1.23 -13.98
C GLN A 30 -27.49 0.16 -14.17
N TYR A 31 -26.59 0.01 -13.19
CA TYR A 31 -25.59 -1.08 -13.20
C TYR A 31 -26.24 -2.46 -13.06
N LEU A 32 -27.27 -2.63 -12.22
CA LEU A 32 -28.01 -3.88 -12.12
C LEU A 32 -28.74 -4.23 -13.43
N ASP A 33 -29.37 -3.25 -14.08
CA ASP A 33 -30.04 -3.46 -15.37
C ASP A 33 -29.06 -3.85 -16.47
N ARG A 34 -27.88 -3.21 -16.50
CA ARG A 34 -26.80 -3.58 -17.43
C ARG A 34 -26.27 -4.99 -17.15
N LEU A 35 -26.11 -5.37 -15.88
CA LEU A 35 -25.68 -6.69 -15.49
C LEU A 35 -26.67 -7.77 -15.94
N ALA A 36 -27.97 -7.54 -15.77
CA ALA A 36 -29.01 -8.47 -16.21
C ALA A 36 -29.00 -8.68 -17.74
N ARG A 37 -28.73 -7.62 -18.53
CA ARG A 37 -28.59 -7.73 -19.98
C ARG A 37 -27.34 -8.54 -20.37
N LEU A 38 -26.21 -8.26 -19.74
CA LEU A 38 -24.96 -8.99 -20.01
C LEU A 38 -25.04 -10.46 -19.61
N GLU A 39 -25.77 -10.79 -18.56
CA GLU A 39 -26.04 -12.17 -18.17
C GLU A 39 -26.86 -12.91 -19.25
N ALA A 40 -27.90 -12.29 -19.82
CA ALA A 40 -28.67 -12.85 -20.91
C ALA A 40 -27.80 -13.01 -22.20
N GLU A 41 -26.95 -12.00 -22.49
CA GLU A 41 -26.02 -12.05 -23.62
C GLU A 41 -24.97 -13.17 -23.44
N GLN A 42 -24.51 -13.44 -22.21
CA GLN A 42 -23.53 -14.49 -21.93
C GLN A 42 -24.08 -15.88 -22.31
N VAL A 43 -25.34 -16.14 -21.96
CA VAL A 43 -26.01 -17.41 -22.32
C VAL A 43 -26.13 -17.56 -23.84
N ALA A 44 -26.43 -16.46 -24.56
CA ALA A 44 -26.51 -16.48 -26.02
C ALA A 44 -25.10 -16.63 -26.67
N ALA A 45 -24.08 -16.01 -26.09
CA ALA A 45 -22.70 -16.04 -26.59
C ALA A 45 -22.08 -17.44 -26.53
N GLU A 46 -22.45 -18.28 -25.57
CA GLU A 46 -21.97 -19.67 -25.47
C GLU A 46 -22.31 -20.49 -26.72
N THR A 47 -23.39 -20.16 -27.42
CA THR A 47 -23.79 -20.80 -28.67
C THR A 47 -23.28 -20.08 -29.91
N ALA A 48 -22.89 -18.82 -29.83
CA ALA A 48 -22.46 -17.97 -30.97
C ALA A 48 -20.97 -18.03 -31.30
N GLY A 49 -20.14 -18.48 -30.36
CA GLY A 49 -18.72 -18.71 -30.57
C GLY A 49 -17.78 -17.83 -29.70
N THR A 50 -16.49 -18.13 -29.75
CA THR A 50 -15.47 -17.59 -28.83
C THR A 50 -15.32 -16.06 -28.85
N ASN A 51 -15.54 -15.43 -29.99
CA ASN A 51 -15.43 -13.96 -30.10
C ASN A 51 -16.54 -13.23 -29.33
N GLU A 52 -17.78 -13.75 -29.36
CA GLU A 52 -18.90 -13.18 -28.61
C GLU A 52 -18.71 -13.39 -27.11
N VAL A 53 -18.23 -14.55 -26.68
CA VAL A 53 -17.89 -14.80 -25.27
C VAL A 53 -16.87 -13.77 -24.78
N ALA A 54 -15.76 -13.55 -25.52
CA ALA A 54 -14.74 -12.57 -25.14
C ALA A 54 -15.29 -11.12 -25.09
N ARG A 55 -16.20 -10.77 -26.00
CA ARG A 55 -16.86 -9.45 -26.00
C ARG A 55 -17.69 -9.25 -24.73
N VAL A 56 -18.53 -10.23 -24.38
CA VAL A 56 -19.38 -10.17 -23.19
C VAL A 56 -18.53 -10.15 -21.92
N GLU A 57 -17.48 -10.95 -21.85
CA GLU A 57 -16.56 -10.96 -20.71
C GLU A 57 -15.86 -9.61 -20.53
N SER A 58 -15.41 -8.97 -21.60
CA SER A 58 -14.86 -7.61 -21.58
C SER A 58 -15.87 -6.57 -21.10
N ALA A 59 -17.14 -6.68 -21.52
CA ALA A 59 -18.21 -5.80 -21.07
C ALA A 59 -18.54 -5.98 -19.58
N LEU A 60 -18.52 -7.23 -19.08
CA LEU A 60 -18.70 -7.53 -17.66
C LEU A 60 -17.55 -6.96 -16.81
N GLN A 61 -16.30 -7.05 -17.28
CA GLN A 61 -15.14 -6.45 -16.62
C GLN A 61 -15.27 -4.91 -16.54
N SER A 62 -15.70 -4.29 -17.65
CA SER A 62 -15.92 -2.84 -17.70
C SER A 62 -17.03 -2.42 -16.74
N LEU A 63 -18.16 -3.12 -16.73
CA LEU A 63 -19.27 -2.85 -15.82
C LEU A 63 -18.84 -2.98 -14.36
N ARG A 64 -18.10 -4.05 -14.01
CA ARG A 64 -17.55 -4.24 -12.67
C ARG A 64 -16.69 -3.07 -12.26
N SER A 65 -15.77 -2.64 -13.12
CA SER A 65 -14.88 -1.51 -12.85
C SER A 65 -15.63 -0.21 -12.67
N GLU A 66 -16.55 0.13 -13.58
CA GLU A 66 -17.38 1.33 -13.49
C GLU A 66 -18.15 1.37 -12.17
N ALA A 67 -18.86 0.29 -11.87
CA ALA A 67 -19.68 0.20 -10.66
C ALA A 67 -18.86 0.29 -9.37
N MET A 68 -17.68 -0.34 -9.33
CA MET A 68 -16.80 -0.26 -8.16
C MET A 68 -16.24 1.15 -7.96
N PHE A 69 -15.78 1.81 -9.03
CA PHE A 69 -15.21 3.16 -8.93
C PHE A 69 -16.27 4.26 -8.77
N ALA A 70 -17.55 3.96 -9.00
CA ALA A 70 -18.65 4.85 -8.66
C ALA A 70 -19.05 4.80 -7.18
N HIS A 71 -18.44 3.93 -6.39
CA HIS A 71 -18.72 3.83 -4.95
C HIS A 71 -18.33 5.14 -4.24
N PRO A 72 -19.21 5.75 -3.43
CA PRO A 72 -18.97 7.08 -2.84
C PRO A 72 -17.74 7.15 -1.93
N GLU A 73 -17.36 6.04 -1.30
CA GLU A 73 -16.13 5.96 -0.49
C GLU A 73 -14.84 5.97 -1.33
N LEU A 74 -14.93 5.77 -2.65
CA LEU A 74 -13.81 5.86 -3.59
C LEU A 74 -13.79 7.19 -4.35
N ASN A 75 -14.55 8.19 -3.88
CA ASN A 75 -14.62 9.52 -4.48
C ASN A 75 -13.40 10.37 -4.07
N PHE A 76 -12.21 9.89 -4.41
CA PHE A 76 -10.95 10.62 -4.27
C PHE A 76 -10.07 10.44 -5.52
N ASP A 77 -9.35 11.48 -5.87
CA ASP A 77 -8.57 11.52 -7.12
C ASP A 77 -7.19 10.90 -7.02
N LYS A 78 -6.65 10.78 -5.82
CA LYS A 78 -5.29 10.33 -5.58
C LYS A 78 -5.24 9.28 -4.48
N LEU A 79 -4.49 8.22 -4.75
CA LEU A 79 -4.20 7.16 -3.77
C LEU A 79 -2.70 7.08 -3.54
N LEU A 80 -2.30 7.30 -2.30
CA LEU A 80 -0.94 7.07 -1.84
C LEU A 80 -0.78 5.59 -1.50
N PHE A 81 0.27 4.95 -2.01
CA PHE A 81 0.54 3.54 -1.75
C PHE A 81 2.02 3.22 -1.76
N LEU A 82 2.39 2.12 -1.11
CA LEU A 82 3.75 1.61 -1.10
C LEU A 82 3.93 0.61 -2.24
N LYS A 83 4.82 0.94 -3.18
CA LYS A 83 5.34 0.01 -4.18
C LYS A 83 6.55 -0.69 -3.57
N THR A 84 6.51 -2.00 -3.44
CA THR A 84 7.64 -2.79 -2.94
C THR A 84 8.25 -3.61 -4.07
N GLY A 85 9.55 -3.78 -4.04
CA GLY A 85 10.24 -4.72 -4.93
C GLY A 85 9.90 -6.18 -4.59
N LYS A 86 10.47 -7.11 -5.33
CA LYS A 86 10.26 -8.55 -5.09
C LYS A 86 10.76 -8.93 -3.70
N ARG A 87 9.87 -9.48 -2.89
CA ARG A 87 10.21 -9.96 -1.55
C ARG A 87 10.99 -11.28 -1.64
N TYR A 88 12.04 -11.37 -0.87
CA TYR A 88 12.76 -12.61 -0.60
C TYR A 88 12.65 -12.85 0.90
N GLY A 89 11.93 -13.88 1.34
CA GLY A 89 11.89 -14.19 2.77
C GLY A 89 10.71 -15.03 3.21
N HIS A 90 10.77 -15.44 4.44
CA HIS A 90 9.79 -16.28 5.12
C HIS A 90 8.56 -15.44 5.51
N THR A 91 7.39 -16.07 5.56
CA THR A 91 6.08 -15.46 5.89
C THR A 91 6.07 -14.69 7.24
N TYR A 92 6.94 -15.08 8.17
CA TYR A 92 7.08 -14.40 9.47
C TYR A 92 8.00 -13.18 9.44
N ALA A 93 8.77 -13.00 8.38
CA ALA A 93 9.69 -11.87 8.19
C ALA A 93 9.13 -10.79 7.25
N ASP A 94 7.85 -10.84 6.93
CA ASP A 94 7.19 -9.91 6.00
C ASP A 94 7.30 -8.45 6.42
N GLN A 95 7.52 -8.21 7.71
CA GLN A 95 7.71 -6.86 8.25
C GLN A 95 9.15 -6.36 8.11
N HIS A 96 10.13 -7.27 8.02
CA HIS A 96 11.56 -6.94 8.08
C HIS A 96 12.32 -7.13 6.77
N SER A 97 11.66 -7.55 5.71
CA SER A 97 12.31 -7.82 4.42
C SER A 97 11.50 -7.30 3.23
N PRO A 98 11.13 -6.01 3.22
CA PRO A 98 10.61 -5.43 1.99
C PRO A 98 11.70 -5.52 0.92
N GLY A 99 11.29 -5.83 -0.31
CA GLY A 99 12.23 -5.89 -1.44
C GLY A 99 12.85 -4.53 -1.71
N THR A 100 14.05 -4.55 -2.26
CA THR A 100 14.71 -3.34 -2.79
C THR A 100 13.93 -2.76 -3.98
N ASN A 101 14.24 -1.53 -4.37
CA ASN A 101 13.60 -0.82 -5.49
C ASN A 101 12.09 -0.55 -5.25
N GLY A 102 11.73 -0.34 -3.98
CA GLY A 102 10.43 0.17 -3.60
C GLY A 102 10.36 1.70 -3.74
N ASN A 103 9.14 2.24 -3.65
CA ASN A 103 8.91 3.68 -3.52
C ASN A 103 7.53 3.95 -2.92
N ILE A 104 7.35 5.13 -2.36
CA ILE A 104 6.02 5.64 -2.06
C ILE A 104 5.49 6.28 -3.33
N CYS A 105 4.32 5.85 -3.79
CA CYS A 105 3.76 6.22 -5.07
C CYS A 105 2.39 6.85 -4.91
N VAL A 106 2.02 7.69 -5.87
CA VAL A 106 0.68 8.24 -6.03
C VAL A 106 0.07 7.71 -7.32
N LEU A 107 -1.12 7.09 -7.21
CA LEU A 107 -1.96 6.75 -8.35
C LEU A 107 -2.97 7.88 -8.57
N SER A 108 -3.01 8.46 -9.75
CA SER A 108 -3.97 9.49 -10.13
C SER A 108 -4.29 9.43 -11.63
N PRO A 109 -5.57 9.49 -12.03
CA PRO A 109 -6.75 9.28 -11.20
C PRO A 109 -6.87 7.83 -10.69
N VAL A 110 -7.61 7.63 -9.59
CA VAL A 110 -7.77 6.30 -8.97
C VAL A 110 -8.77 5.47 -9.76
N ARG A 111 -8.28 4.92 -10.87
CA ARG A 111 -9.04 4.05 -11.80
C ARG A 111 -8.08 3.23 -12.67
N PRO A 112 -8.55 2.18 -13.37
CA PRO A 112 -7.74 1.47 -14.35
C PRO A 112 -7.17 2.42 -15.41
N GLY A 113 -5.85 2.33 -15.65
CA GLY A 113 -5.14 3.24 -16.55
C GLY A 113 -4.71 4.56 -15.91
N GLY A 114 -4.95 4.77 -14.62
CA GLY A 114 -4.39 5.89 -13.88
C GLY A 114 -2.86 5.88 -13.89
N GLN A 115 -2.25 7.05 -13.81
CA GLN A 115 -0.80 7.22 -13.80
C GLN A 115 -0.25 6.97 -12.39
N VAL A 116 0.82 6.20 -12.33
CA VAL A 116 1.60 6.00 -11.10
C VAL A 116 2.82 6.91 -11.12
N THR A 117 2.96 7.76 -10.11
CA THR A 117 4.11 8.66 -9.93
C THR A 117 4.85 8.29 -8.65
N GLU A 118 6.14 8.05 -8.75
CA GLU A 118 7.01 7.83 -7.59
C GLU A 118 7.33 9.17 -6.93
N LEU A 119 7.20 9.23 -5.59
CA LEU A 119 7.49 10.48 -4.86
C LEU A 119 8.99 10.75 -4.74
N MET A 120 9.80 9.69 -4.69
CA MET A 120 11.24 9.78 -4.46
C MET A 120 12.02 8.94 -5.49
N PRO A 121 11.98 9.28 -6.79
CA PRO A 121 12.65 8.50 -7.82
C PRO A 121 14.18 8.48 -7.67
N GLU A 122 14.76 9.47 -6.96
CA GLU A 122 16.20 9.55 -6.71
C GLU A 122 16.68 8.60 -5.59
N GLN A 123 15.76 7.98 -4.86
CA GLN A 123 16.06 7.01 -3.80
C GLN A 123 16.06 5.57 -4.35
N ASP A 124 16.60 5.39 -5.54
CA ASP A 124 16.71 4.10 -6.20
C ASP A 124 17.59 3.13 -5.41
N GLY A 125 17.17 1.86 -5.37
CA GLY A 125 17.89 0.80 -4.67
C GLY A 125 17.60 0.67 -3.17
N GLY A 126 16.99 1.66 -2.53
CA GLY A 126 16.63 1.61 -1.12
C GLY A 126 15.42 0.72 -0.84
N ARG A 127 15.18 0.47 0.44
CA ARG A 127 14.02 -0.27 0.93
C ARG A 127 13.11 0.67 1.70
N PHE A 128 11.85 0.69 1.30
CA PHE A 128 10.80 1.42 2.00
C PHE A 128 10.00 0.44 2.86
N ASP A 129 9.78 0.83 4.10
CA ASP A 129 8.86 0.17 4.99
C ASP A 129 7.51 0.92 4.99
N ARG A 130 6.65 0.65 5.96
CA ARG A 130 5.35 1.29 6.08
C ARG A 130 5.44 2.81 6.17
N PHE A 131 4.38 3.46 5.77
CA PHE A 131 4.24 4.91 5.84
C PHE A 131 2.90 5.30 6.46
N ASP A 132 2.83 6.54 6.90
CA ASP A 132 1.58 7.18 7.31
C ASP A 132 1.48 8.58 6.72
N LEU A 133 0.25 9.00 6.44
CA LEU A 133 -0.08 10.31 5.91
C LEU A 133 -0.53 11.23 7.05
N SER A 134 0.01 12.45 7.12
CA SER A 134 -0.43 13.43 8.10
C SER A 134 -1.91 13.78 7.96
N PHE A 135 -2.56 14.17 9.06
CA PHE A 135 -4.00 14.45 9.10
C PHE A 135 -4.44 15.58 8.13
N ASP A 136 -3.52 16.46 7.75
CA ASP A 136 -3.76 17.51 6.74
C ASP A 136 -3.33 17.13 5.32
N ALA A 137 -2.92 15.87 5.13
CA ALA A 137 -2.42 15.31 3.87
C ALA A 137 -1.21 16.04 3.26
N LYS A 138 -0.43 16.80 4.05
CA LYS A 138 0.72 17.59 3.57
C LYS A 138 2.06 16.96 3.82
N LYS A 139 2.11 15.86 4.56
CA LYS A 139 3.35 15.17 4.92
C LYS A 139 3.15 13.67 4.93
N VAL A 140 4.23 12.97 4.64
CA VAL A 140 4.31 11.51 4.73
C VAL A 140 5.50 11.15 5.61
N VAL A 141 5.27 10.35 6.65
CA VAL A 141 6.31 9.74 7.48
C VAL A 141 6.47 8.28 7.08
N PHE A 142 7.69 7.77 7.03
CA PHE A 142 7.96 6.41 6.56
C PHE A 142 9.27 5.86 7.11
N GLY A 143 9.34 4.53 7.18
CA GLY A 143 10.60 3.81 7.41
C GLY A 143 11.37 3.66 6.10
N TYR A 144 12.66 3.97 6.12
CA TYR A 144 13.52 3.87 4.94
C TYR A 144 14.91 3.39 5.31
N SER A 145 15.44 2.46 4.50
CA SER A 145 16.83 2.01 4.51
C SER A 145 17.47 2.32 3.18
N LYS A 146 18.50 3.15 3.20
CA LYS A 146 19.24 3.55 2.00
C LYS A 146 20.02 2.38 1.38
N ASP A 147 20.64 1.58 2.23
CA ASP A 147 21.42 0.42 1.80
C ASP A 147 20.58 -0.85 1.88
N PRO A 148 20.67 -1.78 0.91
CA PRO A 148 19.94 -3.03 0.94
C PRO A 148 20.14 -3.88 2.21
N ASP A 149 21.32 -3.80 2.80
CA ASP A 149 21.68 -4.45 4.06
C ASP A 149 21.70 -3.48 5.25
N GLY A 150 21.28 -2.22 4.99
CA GLY A 150 21.24 -1.15 5.99
C GLY A 150 20.05 -1.24 6.92
N ARG A 151 20.02 -0.33 7.88
CA ARG A 151 19.01 -0.23 8.91
C ARG A 151 17.91 0.73 8.51
N TYR A 152 16.71 0.43 8.98
CA TYR A 152 15.57 1.33 8.83
C TYR A 152 15.69 2.49 9.80
N LEU A 153 15.49 3.68 9.28
CA LEU A 153 15.33 4.90 10.06
C LEU A 153 14.05 5.59 9.61
N ILE A 154 13.52 6.44 10.45
CA ILE A 154 12.30 7.19 10.15
C ILE A 154 12.66 8.47 9.39
N TYR A 155 11.96 8.68 8.30
CA TYR A 155 12.04 9.88 7.45
C TYR A 155 10.67 10.54 7.28
N GLU A 156 10.68 11.80 6.91
CA GLU A 156 9.50 12.57 6.57
C GLU A 156 9.73 13.33 5.27
N ILE A 157 8.71 13.44 4.44
CA ILE A 157 8.67 14.34 3.28
C ILE A 157 7.43 15.22 3.35
N GLY A 158 7.50 16.41 2.75
CA GLY A 158 6.34 17.18 2.39
C GLY A 158 5.73 16.68 1.09
N ILE A 159 4.41 16.70 1.00
CA ILE A 159 3.65 16.39 -0.22
C ILE A 159 2.67 17.52 -0.51
N ASP A 160 2.54 17.86 -1.78
CA ASP A 160 1.48 18.76 -2.23
C ASP A 160 0.21 17.92 -2.51
N PRO A 161 -0.86 18.09 -1.73
CA PRO A 161 -2.08 17.30 -1.90
C PRO A 161 -2.81 17.56 -3.23
N GLU A 162 -2.61 18.73 -3.84
CA GLU A 162 -3.25 19.08 -5.11
C GLU A 162 -2.58 18.37 -6.29
N THR A 163 -1.26 18.31 -6.31
CA THR A 163 -0.49 17.67 -7.38
C THR A 163 -0.16 16.20 -7.09
N GLY A 164 -0.10 15.81 -5.82
CA GLY A 164 0.36 14.49 -5.40
C GLY A 164 1.86 14.31 -5.57
N THR A 165 2.65 15.38 -5.57
CA THR A 165 4.10 15.35 -5.74
C THR A 165 4.83 15.71 -4.46
N MET A 166 6.07 15.24 -4.31
CA MET A 166 6.92 15.60 -3.19
C MET A 166 7.28 17.09 -3.26
N THR A 167 7.21 17.79 -2.13
CA THR A 167 7.73 19.16 -2.01
C THR A 167 9.25 19.14 -2.12
N PRO A 168 9.86 19.87 -3.06
CA PRO A 168 11.30 19.87 -3.25
C PRO A 168 12.06 20.22 -1.97
N GLY A 169 13.13 19.47 -1.66
CA GLY A 169 13.98 19.71 -0.50
C GLY A 169 13.34 19.40 0.87
N SER A 170 12.17 18.78 0.90
CA SER A 170 11.46 18.48 2.14
C SER A 170 11.88 17.18 2.82
N LEU A 171 12.70 16.34 2.17
CA LEU A 171 13.17 15.09 2.76
C LEU A 171 13.96 15.36 4.04
N ARG A 172 13.49 14.82 5.13
CA ARG A 172 14.06 14.99 6.46
C ARG A 172 14.19 13.65 7.17
N GLN A 173 15.36 13.34 7.67
CA GLN A 173 15.57 12.21 8.57
C GLN A 173 15.10 12.60 9.97
N ILE A 174 14.28 11.76 10.60
CA ILE A 174 13.68 11.99 11.93
C ILE A 174 14.50 11.30 13.00
N THR A 175 14.83 10.01 12.78
CA THR A 175 15.64 9.25 13.73
C THR A 175 17.07 9.11 13.21
N THR A 176 18.02 9.02 14.14
CA THR A 176 19.44 8.86 13.83
C THR A 176 19.89 7.43 14.17
N PRO A 177 20.91 6.91 13.49
CA PRO A 177 21.56 5.69 13.93
C PRO A 177 21.95 5.80 15.40
N TYR A 178 21.74 4.74 16.13
CA TYR A 178 22.14 4.66 17.52
C TYR A 178 23.29 3.66 17.64
N ASP A 179 24.45 4.18 18.00
CA ASP A 179 25.57 3.35 18.39
C ASP A 179 25.51 3.15 19.89
N ASP A 180 25.28 1.92 20.34
CA ASP A 180 25.31 1.61 21.75
C ASP A 180 26.77 1.62 22.26
N PRO A 181 27.16 2.63 23.05
CA PRO A 181 28.53 2.71 23.58
C PRO A 181 28.83 1.62 24.61
N THR A 182 27.81 0.89 25.08
CA THR A 182 27.96 -0.21 26.04
C THR A 182 28.07 -1.58 25.37
N ALA A 183 27.92 -1.66 24.06
CA ALA A 183 28.07 -2.88 23.28
C ALA A 183 29.54 -3.33 23.27
N THR A 184 29.97 -4.04 24.31
CA THR A 184 31.33 -4.57 24.40
C THR A 184 31.40 -5.96 23.77
N SER A 185 32.61 -6.34 23.32
CA SER A 185 32.90 -7.67 22.76
C SER A 185 32.67 -8.83 23.76
N GLU A 186 32.54 -8.54 25.04
CA GLU A 186 32.37 -9.50 26.13
C GLU A 186 30.89 -9.85 26.37
N ASN A 187 29.98 -8.98 25.99
CA ASN A 187 28.54 -9.26 26.06
C ASN A 187 28.05 -9.90 24.75
N VAL A 188 27.86 -11.23 24.76
CA VAL A 188 27.44 -11.99 23.58
C VAL A 188 26.12 -11.46 23.00
N ASN A 189 25.21 -11.03 23.86
CA ASN A 189 23.94 -10.44 23.42
C ASN A 189 24.17 -9.07 22.78
N ALA A 190 24.95 -8.19 23.43
CA ALA A 190 25.29 -6.88 22.88
C ALA A 190 26.06 -6.99 21.56
N LYS A 191 26.95 -7.99 21.42
CA LYS A 191 27.67 -8.23 20.17
C LYS A 191 26.75 -8.70 19.04
N GLN A 192 25.77 -9.53 19.35
CA GLN A 192 24.76 -9.97 18.39
C GLN A 192 23.84 -8.81 17.97
N TYR A 193 23.50 -7.92 18.89
CA TYR A 193 22.73 -6.71 18.60
C TYR A 193 23.52 -5.66 17.84
N ALA A 194 24.76 -5.42 18.23
CA ALA A 194 25.65 -4.51 17.50
C ALA A 194 25.89 -4.96 16.04
N GLN A 195 25.86 -6.28 15.78
CA GLN A 195 25.93 -6.82 14.43
C GLN A 195 24.61 -6.71 13.67
N GLN A 196 23.47 -6.78 14.36
CA GLN A 196 22.14 -6.65 13.73
C GLN A 196 21.73 -5.18 13.57
N GLY A 197 22.32 -4.26 14.37
CA GLY A 197 21.99 -2.83 14.39
C GLY A 197 20.57 -2.53 14.90
N ILE A 198 20.19 -1.29 14.81
CA ILE A 198 18.90 -0.81 15.28
C ILE A 198 18.03 -0.43 14.10
N ASP A 199 16.80 -0.94 14.10
CA ASP A 199 15.76 -0.57 13.15
C ASP A 199 14.70 0.28 13.84
N ASP A 200 14.33 1.37 13.20
CA ASP A 200 13.17 2.19 13.54
C ASP A 200 12.15 2.05 12.39
N MET A 201 10.96 1.54 12.67
CA MET A 201 9.98 1.12 11.66
C MET A 201 8.55 1.49 12.04
N ASP A 202 7.61 1.29 11.11
CA ASP A 202 6.17 1.44 11.32
C ASP A 202 5.77 2.80 11.92
N PRO A 203 6.22 3.94 11.38
CA PRO A 203 5.90 5.25 11.94
C PRO A 203 4.44 5.62 11.69
N ILE A 204 3.83 6.29 12.67
CA ILE A 204 2.52 6.92 12.54
C ILE A 204 2.53 8.34 13.12
N TYR A 205 1.68 9.21 12.57
CA TYR A 205 1.40 10.52 13.16
C TYR A 205 0.42 10.41 14.32
N LEU A 206 0.69 11.15 15.37
CA LEU A 206 -0.26 11.34 16.47
C LEU A 206 -0.95 12.70 16.34
N PRO A 207 -2.20 12.86 16.84
CA PRO A 207 -2.94 14.12 16.74
C PRO A 207 -2.24 15.34 17.37
N ASN A 208 -1.31 15.10 18.28
CA ASN A 208 -0.52 16.15 18.94
C ASN A 208 0.76 16.55 18.19
N GLY A 209 0.94 16.08 16.94
CA GLY A 209 2.10 16.37 16.09
C GLY A 209 3.35 15.55 16.42
N ARG A 210 3.25 14.57 17.30
CA ARG A 210 4.33 13.62 17.59
C ARG A 210 4.25 12.43 16.65
N PHE A 211 5.33 11.63 16.64
CA PHE A 211 5.39 10.33 15.97
C PHE A 211 5.33 9.20 17.01
N MET A 212 4.71 8.11 16.63
CA MET A 212 4.90 6.82 17.28
C MET A 212 5.50 5.86 16.24
N PHE A 213 6.45 5.05 16.64
CA PHE A 213 7.10 4.07 15.77
C PHE A 213 7.60 2.90 16.61
N THR A 214 7.83 1.76 15.96
CA THR A 214 8.48 0.62 16.58
C THR A 214 9.99 0.74 16.46
N SER A 215 10.72 0.30 17.49
CA SER A 215 12.18 0.39 17.48
C SER A 215 12.82 -0.81 18.16
N SER A 216 13.91 -1.30 17.60
CA SER A 216 14.74 -2.33 18.24
C SER A 216 15.74 -1.75 19.27
N ARG A 217 15.64 -0.45 19.60
CA ARG A 217 16.51 0.23 20.60
C ARG A 217 16.37 -0.33 22.01
N CYS A 218 15.27 -0.99 22.33
CA CYS A 218 15.04 -1.63 23.62
C CYS A 218 15.96 -2.84 23.87
N GLN A 219 16.63 -3.34 22.84
CA GLN A 219 17.55 -4.47 22.89
C GLN A 219 16.98 -5.74 23.57
N GLN A 220 15.67 -5.93 23.48
CA GLN A 220 15.02 -7.15 23.97
C GLN A 220 15.00 -8.22 22.86
N THR A 221 15.18 -9.48 23.25
CA THR A 221 15.11 -10.63 22.34
C THR A 221 13.86 -11.46 22.57
N VAL A 222 13.24 -11.94 21.51
CA VAL A 222 12.30 -13.06 21.59
C VAL A 222 13.02 -14.37 21.35
N PHE A 223 12.59 -15.40 22.07
CA PHE A 223 13.14 -16.75 21.97
C PHE A 223 12.82 -17.44 20.63
N CYS A 224 11.90 -16.93 19.86
CA CYS A 224 11.53 -17.49 18.57
C CYS A 224 12.36 -16.82 17.45
N ALA A 225 13.24 -17.57 16.83
CA ALA A 225 14.07 -17.16 15.68
C ALA A 225 15.33 -16.31 15.98
N GLY A 226 15.73 -16.10 17.22
CA GLY A 226 17.00 -15.42 17.56
C GLY A 226 17.10 -13.95 17.12
N GLY A 227 15.96 -13.31 16.89
CA GLY A 227 15.88 -11.91 16.51
C GLY A 227 15.67 -10.97 17.69
N SER A 228 16.04 -9.70 17.51
CA SER A 228 15.68 -8.63 18.44
C SER A 228 14.21 -8.29 18.32
N VAL A 229 13.60 -7.92 19.42
CA VAL A 229 12.22 -7.45 19.48
C VAL A 229 12.19 -5.95 19.58
N THR A 230 11.16 -5.44 18.98
CA THR A 230 10.75 -4.05 19.04
C THR A 230 9.82 -3.81 20.21
N ALA A 231 9.93 -2.69 20.87
CA ALA A 231 8.97 -2.15 21.80
C ALA A 231 8.12 -1.08 21.16
#